data_51c0861864f8c47a75253790cbb6c754
#
_entry.id   51c0861864f8c47a75253790cbb6c754
#
_cell.length_a   1.000
_cell.length_b   1.000
_cell.length_c   1.000
_cell.angle_alpha   90.00
_cell.angle_beta   90.00
_cell.angle_gamma   90.00
#
_symmetry.space_group_name_H-M   'P 1'
#
loop_
_entity.id
_entity.type
_entity.pdbx_description
1 polymer ?
#
loop_
_entity_poly.entity_id
_entity_poly.type
_entity_poly.pdbx_seq_one_letter_code
_entity_poly.pdbx_strand_id
1 'polypeptide(L)'
;CGQSKTQKTDTALGTEIAAEASEEETGYNEITQVRVAYMQNYASLWEVATAINKGYFEEQGLDIKLYAFQDGPTEINAMESGSIDVAYIGPGAHKLCIQGQASIFCFSHLGNADCVMGLKSHGVNSLKDLKDKKVAYASGTASETILKRALSSVGLTMDDIEAYDMEVSNMVSAMVSGSVDACAAWSPSSSTIVSELGDDAQIFCTNTTFADEAADCEGWVCMPGYVEANSDILVRFTKALYEAMDYGSQEANYDEVAGYVAEICETDKAAALEQTGDGAWLDSKTLLKYLENGTLKHYYEVQQKNFIDAGDIDKEVPVEDYVLFDIMEEADK
;
A
#
# COMPACT_ATOMS: atom_id res chain seq x y z
N CYS A 1 5.13 -48.75 15.51
CA CYS A 1 5.83 -47.59 16.09
C CYS A 1 6.17 -46.65 14.93
N GLY A 2 5.32 -45.69 14.62
CA GLY A 2 5.51 -44.70 13.59
C GLY A 2 5.25 -43.31 14.19
N GLN A 3 6.30 -42.53 14.35
CA GLN A 3 6.20 -41.14 14.76
C GLN A 3 5.73 -40.31 13.56
N SER A 4 4.54 -39.71 13.67
CA SER A 4 4.05 -38.68 12.80
C SER A 4 4.80 -37.38 13.10
N LYS A 5 5.61 -36.91 12.16
CA LYS A 5 6.17 -35.55 12.19
C LYS A 5 5.12 -34.59 11.65
N THR A 6 4.60 -33.78 12.52
CA THR A 6 3.78 -32.60 12.16
C THR A 6 4.71 -31.60 11.48
N GLN A 7 4.55 -31.38 10.20
CA GLN A 7 5.15 -30.25 9.48
C GLN A 7 4.42 -28.98 9.89
N LYS A 8 5.11 -28.09 10.59
CA LYS A 8 4.73 -26.68 10.67
C LYS A 8 5.01 -26.07 9.29
N THR A 9 4.00 -25.60 8.63
CA THR A 9 4.14 -24.74 7.45
C THR A 9 4.48 -23.34 7.95
N ASP A 10 5.77 -22.99 7.96
CA ASP A 10 6.23 -21.61 8.04
C ASP A 10 5.98 -20.97 6.67
N THR A 11 4.92 -20.17 6.57
CA THR A 11 4.63 -19.34 5.40
C THR A 11 5.14 -17.92 5.67
N ALA A 12 6.44 -17.78 5.74
CA ALA A 12 7.12 -16.50 5.64
C ALA A 12 8.28 -16.69 4.68
N LEU A 13 8.06 -16.46 3.38
CA LEU A 13 9.16 -16.24 2.45
C LEU A 13 9.67 -14.81 2.65
N GLY A 14 10.54 -14.61 3.64
CA GLY A 14 11.31 -13.40 3.80
C GLY A 14 12.59 -13.50 2.97
N THR A 15 12.67 -12.79 1.87
CA THR A 15 13.95 -12.50 1.23
C THR A 15 14.56 -11.31 1.95
N GLU A 16 15.55 -11.54 2.79
CA GLU A 16 16.31 -10.52 3.50
C GLU A 16 17.31 -9.88 2.52
N ILE A 17 17.03 -8.63 2.11
CA ILE A 17 17.99 -7.82 1.35
C ILE A 17 18.65 -6.87 2.34
N ALA A 18 19.92 -7.11 2.65
CA ALA A 18 20.72 -6.30 3.55
C ALA A 18 21.53 -5.28 2.75
N ALA A 19 21.32 -4.00 3.00
CA ALA A 19 22.30 -2.96 2.74
C ALA A 19 23.19 -2.82 3.99
N GLU A 20 24.49 -3.03 3.89
CA GLU A 20 25.46 -2.79 4.99
C GLU A 20 25.97 -1.35 4.90
N ALA A 21 25.57 -0.49 5.85
CA ALA A 21 26.11 0.86 5.99
C ALA A 21 27.47 0.84 6.67
N SER A 22 28.40 1.69 6.24
CA SER A 22 29.71 1.86 6.86
C SER A 22 29.72 3.06 7.81
N GLU A 23 30.27 2.89 9.04
CA GLU A 23 30.28 3.89 10.12
C GLU A 23 30.98 5.23 9.79
N GLU A 24 31.73 5.32 8.68
CA GLU A 24 32.61 6.47 8.40
C GLU A 24 31.90 7.65 7.69
N GLU A 25 30.68 7.52 7.16
CA GLU A 25 30.02 8.57 6.34
C GLU A 25 28.78 9.23 6.96
N THR A 26 28.17 8.67 8.01
CA THR A 26 26.84 9.09 8.44
C THR A 26 26.77 10.25 9.44
N GLY A 27 27.84 10.60 10.12
CA GLY A 27 27.79 11.57 11.23
C GLY A 27 27.04 11.10 12.48
N TYR A 28 26.48 9.89 12.47
CA TYR A 28 25.85 9.25 13.62
C TYR A 28 26.82 8.29 14.32
N ASN A 29 26.84 8.32 15.66
CA ASN A 29 27.74 7.47 16.46
C ASN A 29 27.30 6.01 16.49
N GLU A 30 26.06 5.70 16.11
CA GLU A 30 25.47 4.37 16.12
C GLU A 30 24.48 4.23 14.97
N ILE A 31 24.59 3.13 14.21
CA ILE A 31 23.67 2.79 13.15
C ILE A 31 22.49 2.04 13.74
N THR A 32 21.29 2.50 13.44
CA THR A 32 20.05 1.91 13.95
C THR A 32 19.41 1.04 12.87
N GLN A 33 19.23 -0.25 13.14
CA GLN A 33 18.50 -1.15 12.27
C GLN A 33 16.98 -0.89 12.38
N VAL A 34 16.29 -0.82 11.23
CA VAL A 34 14.84 -0.66 11.14
C VAL A 34 14.28 -1.78 10.27
N ARG A 35 13.35 -2.56 10.83
CA ARG A 35 12.62 -3.63 10.13
C ARG A 35 11.39 -3.05 9.45
N VAL A 36 11.35 -3.11 8.13
CA VAL A 36 10.37 -2.43 7.28
C VAL A 36 9.54 -3.44 6.51
N ALA A 37 8.22 -3.42 6.72
CA ALA A 37 7.28 -4.20 5.92
C ALA A 37 6.88 -3.45 4.65
N TYR A 38 6.75 -4.21 3.56
CA TYR A 38 6.34 -3.68 2.25
C TYR A 38 5.51 -4.72 1.48
N MET A 39 4.73 -4.26 0.51
CA MET A 39 4.08 -5.10 -0.49
C MET A 39 4.90 -5.12 -1.79
N GLN A 40 4.89 -6.25 -2.53
CA GLN A 40 5.68 -6.43 -3.76
C GLN A 40 5.07 -5.67 -4.95
N ASN A 41 5.07 -4.35 -4.88
CA ASN A 41 4.61 -3.45 -5.94
C ASN A 41 5.37 -2.12 -5.93
N TYR A 42 5.24 -1.36 -7.01
CA TYR A 42 5.89 -0.06 -7.17
C TYR A 42 5.43 0.95 -6.12
N ALA A 43 4.13 1.01 -5.85
CA ALA A 43 3.55 1.97 -4.90
C ALA A 43 4.14 1.86 -3.49
N SER A 44 4.36 0.64 -3.01
CA SER A 44 5.00 0.38 -1.71
C SER A 44 6.50 0.67 -1.69
N LEU A 45 7.16 0.57 -2.82
CA LEU A 45 8.63 0.56 -2.89
C LEU A 45 9.26 1.82 -3.49
N TRP A 46 8.53 2.67 -4.20
CA TRP A 46 9.12 3.79 -4.93
C TRP A 46 9.99 4.73 -4.06
N GLU A 47 9.58 4.98 -2.82
CA GLU A 47 10.35 5.78 -1.87
C GLU A 47 11.47 4.96 -1.23
N VAL A 48 11.12 3.84 -0.59
CA VAL A 48 12.06 3.08 0.22
C VAL A 48 13.16 2.44 -0.62
N ALA A 49 12.84 1.91 -1.81
CA ALA A 49 13.84 1.38 -2.73
C ALA A 49 14.78 2.48 -3.25
N THR A 50 14.23 3.66 -3.55
CA THR A 50 15.03 4.82 -3.94
C THR A 50 15.95 5.25 -2.80
N ALA A 51 15.42 5.40 -1.57
CA ALA A 51 16.22 5.81 -0.42
C ALA A 51 17.34 4.83 -0.09
N ILE A 52 17.10 3.52 -0.20
CA ILE A 52 18.14 2.49 -0.03
C ILE A 52 19.21 2.62 -1.11
N ASN A 53 18.83 2.65 -2.39
CA ASN A 53 19.79 2.65 -3.50
C ASN A 53 20.57 3.95 -3.65
N LYS A 54 20.00 5.07 -3.18
CA LYS A 54 20.67 6.38 -3.19
C LYS A 54 21.48 6.66 -1.91
N GLY A 55 21.39 5.79 -0.89
CA GLY A 55 22.10 5.97 0.38
C GLY A 55 21.45 6.94 1.36
N TYR A 56 20.22 7.41 1.10
CA TYR A 56 19.56 8.40 1.96
C TYR A 56 19.28 7.88 3.38
N PHE A 57 18.99 6.59 3.54
CA PHE A 57 18.88 5.99 4.88
C PHE A 57 20.25 5.91 5.58
N GLU A 58 21.31 5.58 4.86
CA GLU A 58 22.67 5.55 5.41
C GLU A 58 23.08 6.93 5.93
N GLU A 59 22.77 8.01 5.19
CA GLU A 59 23.03 9.41 5.61
C GLU A 59 22.28 9.75 6.91
N GLN A 60 21.16 9.08 7.17
CA GLN A 60 20.38 9.22 8.40
C GLN A 60 20.81 8.22 9.50
N GLY A 61 21.86 7.43 9.31
CA GLY A 61 22.33 6.42 10.26
C GLY A 61 21.34 5.27 10.45
N LEU A 62 20.59 4.92 9.40
CA LEU A 62 19.59 3.85 9.43
C LEU A 62 20.02 2.69 8.52
N ASP A 63 19.95 1.47 9.04
CA ASP A 63 20.13 0.21 8.29
C ASP A 63 18.76 -0.45 8.10
N ILE A 64 18.29 -0.52 6.85
CA ILE A 64 16.95 -0.97 6.52
C ILE A 64 16.94 -2.47 6.20
N LYS A 65 16.06 -3.20 6.89
CA LYS A 65 15.77 -4.61 6.59
C LYS A 65 14.35 -4.73 6.07
N LEU A 66 14.21 -5.15 4.81
CA LEU A 66 12.92 -5.26 4.12
C LEU A 66 12.29 -6.65 4.32
N TYR A 67 11.00 -6.67 4.59
CA TYR A 67 10.18 -7.88 4.75
C TYR A 67 8.91 -7.76 3.91
N ALA A 68 8.70 -8.71 2.99
CA ALA A 68 7.54 -8.72 2.09
C ALA A 68 6.30 -9.28 2.78
N PHE A 69 5.16 -8.62 2.56
CA PHE A 69 3.84 -9.02 3.03
C PHE A 69 2.83 -8.98 1.87
N GLN A 70 1.67 -9.64 2.06
CA GLN A 70 0.63 -9.69 1.05
C GLN A 70 -0.27 -8.45 1.07
N ASP A 71 -0.49 -7.85 2.26
CA ASP A 71 -1.41 -6.75 2.46
C ASP A 71 -1.12 -5.95 3.74
N GLY A 72 -1.73 -4.76 3.85
CA GLY A 72 -1.56 -3.86 4.99
C GLY A 72 -2.03 -4.42 6.34
N PRO A 73 -3.18 -5.11 6.44
CA PRO A 73 -3.59 -5.73 7.70
C PRO A 73 -2.57 -6.72 8.27
N THR A 74 -1.95 -7.55 7.42
CA THR A 74 -0.91 -8.50 7.86
C THR A 74 0.38 -7.79 8.30
N GLU A 75 0.72 -6.66 7.67
CA GLU A 75 1.83 -5.80 8.09
C GLU A 75 1.59 -5.20 9.48
N ILE A 76 0.38 -4.68 9.73
CA ILE A 76 0.00 -4.12 11.04
C ILE A 76 0.05 -5.20 12.13
N ASN A 77 -0.44 -6.40 11.85
CA ASN A 77 -0.34 -7.54 12.78
C ASN A 77 1.12 -7.90 13.08
N ALA A 78 2.01 -7.82 12.09
CA ALA A 78 3.44 -8.06 12.28
C ALA A 78 4.10 -6.97 13.15
N MET A 79 3.69 -5.71 13.01
CA MET A 79 4.12 -4.63 13.91
C MET A 79 3.61 -4.84 15.34
N GLU A 80 2.34 -5.23 15.52
CA GLU A 80 1.76 -5.52 16.83
C GLU A 80 2.51 -6.65 17.56
N SER A 81 2.94 -7.67 16.82
CA SER A 81 3.76 -8.77 17.38
C SER A 81 5.21 -8.36 17.70
N GLY A 82 5.65 -7.16 17.29
CA GLY A 82 7.00 -6.66 17.48
C GLY A 82 8.04 -7.23 16.50
N SER A 83 7.61 -7.91 15.43
CA SER A 83 8.51 -8.43 14.40
C SER A 83 8.89 -7.40 13.34
N ILE A 84 8.09 -6.33 13.18
CA ILE A 84 8.29 -5.21 12.25
C ILE A 84 8.22 -3.89 13.03
N ASP A 85 9.02 -2.91 12.64
CA ASP A 85 9.07 -1.59 13.27
C ASP A 85 8.18 -0.57 12.56
N VAL A 86 8.25 -0.52 11.23
CA VAL A 86 7.44 0.36 10.39
C VAL A 86 6.94 -0.39 9.15
N ALA A 87 5.83 0.06 8.61
CA ALA A 87 5.21 -0.57 7.44
C ALA A 87 4.66 0.47 6.48
N TYR A 88 4.62 0.12 5.19
CA TYR A 88 3.82 0.82 4.20
C TYR A 88 2.45 0.17 4.10
N ILE A 89 1.39 0.96 4.09
CA ILE A 89 0.03 0.46 3.91
C ILE A 89 -0.72 1.18 2.78
N GLY A 90 -1.52 0.40 2.05
CA GLY A 90 -2.47 0.92 1.09
C GLY A 90 -3.71 1.54 1.75
N PRO A 91 -4.60 2.17 0.94
CA PRO A 91 -5.68 2.99 1.46
C PRO A 91 -6.69 2.20 2.32
N GLY A 92 -6.98 0.95 1.99
CA GLY A 92 -7.97 0.14 2.71
C GLY A 92 -7.59 -0.16 4.17
N ALA A 93 -6.31 -0.29 4.48
CA ALA A 93 -5.83 -0.56 5.84
C ALA A 93 -5.84 0.70 6.74
N HIS A 94 -6.00 1.90 6.19
CA HIS A 94 -6.05 3.14 6.95
C HIS A 94 -7.20 3.17 7.98
N LYS A 95 -8.26 2.40 7.77
CA LYS A 95 -9.33 2.23 8.78
C LYS A 95 -8.80 1.69 10.12
N LEU A 96 -7.76 0.86 10.09
CA LEU A 96 -7.13 0.34 11.31
C LEU A 96 -6.39 1.46 12.07
N CYS A 97 -5.84 2.45 11.36
CA CYS A 97 -5.24 3.64 11.98
C CYS A 97 -6.31 4.52 12.64
N ILE A 98 -7.43 4.75 11.96
CA ILE A 98 -8.58 5.50 12.51
C ILE A 98 -9.13 4.80 13.76
N GLN A 99 -9.08 3.47 13.82
CA GLN A 99 -9.46 2.66 14.99
C GLN A 99 -8.39 2.61 16.10
N GLY A 100 -7.25 3.29 15.91
CA GLY A 100 -6.18 3.40 16.91
C GLY A 100 -5.19 2.22 16.95
N GLN A 101 -5.21 1.33 15.95
CA GLN A 101 -4.31 0.17 15.92
C GLN A 101 -2.90 0.52 15.39
N ALA A 102 -2.78 1.53 14.55
CA ALA A 102 -1.50 2.05 14.07
C ALA A 102 -1.57 3.58 13.92
N SER A 103 -0.41 4.22 13.80
CA SER A 103 -0.29 5.66 13.55
C SER A 103 0.42 5.90 12.23
N ILE A 104 -0.09 6.84 11.43
CA ILE A 104 0.51 7.25 10.15
C ILE A 104 1.57 8.32 10.46
N PHE A 105 2.83 8.07 10.17
CA PHE A 105 3.90 9.03 10.43
C PHE A 105 4.41 9.75 9.18
N CYS A 106 4.15 9.20 7.98
CA CYS A 106 4.45 9.87 6.72
C CYS A 106 3.44 9.50 5.65
N PHE A 107 2.87 10.52 5.00
CA PHE A 107 2.07 10.35 3.79
C PHE A 107 3.00 10.03 2.61
N SER A 108 2.61 9.12 1.73
CA SER A 108 3.35 8.79 0.52
C SER A 108 2.73 9.42 -0.73
N HIS A 109 1.53 9.02 -1.09
CA HIS A 109 0.84 9.51 -2.28
C HIS A 109 -0.66 9.21 -2.23
N LEU A 110 -1.41 9.69 -3.22
CA LEU A 110 -2.75 9.19 -3.52
C LEU A 110 -2.63 8.02 -4.51
N GLY A 111 -3.22 6.88 -4.16
CA GLY A 111 -3.16 5.64 -4.92
C GLY A 111 -4.07 5.63 -6.15
N ASN A 112 -3.68 4.87 -7.18
CA ASN A 112 -4.46 4.57 -8.37
C ASN A 112 -4.24 3.13 -8.86
N ALA A 113 -3.80 2.24 -7.99
CA ALA A 113 -3.49 0.85 -8.33
C ALA A 113 -4.73 -0.07 -8.36
N ASP A 114 -5.83 0.36 -7.74
CA ASP A 114 -7.00 -0.49 -7.51
C ASP A 114 -7.99 -0.40 -8.67
N CYS A 115 -8.60 -1.53 -9.00
CA CYS A 115 -9.66 -1.59 -10.01
C CYS A 115 -10.69 -2.68 -9.71
N VAL A 116 -11.87 -2.54 -10.33
CA VAL A 116 -12.87 -3.62 -10.42
C VAL A 116 -12.98 -4.04 -11.87
N MET A 117 -12.87 -5.35 -12.13
CA MET A 117 -12.94 -5.94 -13.46
C MET A 117 -13.83 -7.18 -13.49
N GLY A 118 -14.29 -7.53 -14.68
CA GLY A 118 -15.12 -8.71 -14.89
C GLY A 118 -14.84 -9.40 -16.23
N LEU A 119 -15.29 -10.66 -16.34
CA LEU A 119 -15.16 -11.48 -17.53
C LEU A 119 -16.35 -11.29 -18.47
N LYS A 120 -16.11 -10.82 -19.68
CA LYS A 120 -17.14 -10.71 -20.74
C LYS A 120 -17.74 -12.07 -21.07
N SER A 121 -16.92 -13.11 -21.14
CA SER A 121 -17.35 -14.49 -21.38
C SER A 121 -18.33 -15.02 -20.32
N HIS A 122 -18.33 -14.45 -19.12
CA HIS A 122 -19.25 -14.73 -18.04
C HIS A 122 -20.46 -13.77 -17.96
N GLY A 123 -20.61 -12.92 -18.98
CA GLY A 123 -21.69 -11.95 -19.08
C GLY A 123 -21.56 -10.74 -18.15
N VAL A 124 -20.32 -10.40 -17.72
CA VAL A 124 -20.04 -9.21 -16.93
C VAL A 124 -19.48 -8.14 -17.86
N ASN A 125 -20.33 -7.20 -18.27
CA ASN A 125 -19.97 -6.13 -19.21
C ASN A 125 -20.05 -4.73 -18.58
N SER A 126 -20.53 -4.66 -17.34
CA SER A 126 -20.66 -3.41 -16.57
C SER A 126 -20.71 -3.71 -15.07
N LEU A 127 -20.57 -2.68 -14.23
CA LEU A 127 -20.72 -2.81 -12.78
C LEU A 127 -22.10 -3.32 -12.36
N LYS A 128 -23.16 -3.05 -13.12
CA LYS A 128 -24.52 -3.55 -12.84
C LYS A 128 -24.66 -5.05 -13.02
N ASP A 129 -23.84 -5.64 -13.89
CA ASP A 129 -23.85 -7.07 -14.15
C ASP A 129 -23.17 -7.88 -13.04
N LEU A 130 -22.57 -7.22 -12.04
CA LEU A 130 -22.00 -7.88 -10.86
C LEU A 130 -23.08 -8.53 -9.97
N LYS A 131 -24.36 -8.10 -10.10
CA LYS A 131 -25.45 -8.69 -9.33
C LYS A 131 -25.52 -10.20 -9.56
N ASP A 132 -25.60 -10.95 -8.45
CA ASP A 132 -25.65 -12.42 -8.40
C ASP A 132 -24.41 -13.11 -9.02
N LYS A 133 -23.28 -12.39 -9.20
CA LYS A 133 -22.01 -12.90 -9.72
C LYS A 133 -21.04 -13.26 -8.59
N LYS A 134 -20.12 -14.19 -8.91
CA LYS A 134 -18.99 -14.57 -8.06
C LYS A 134 -17.91 -13.51 -8.19
N VAL A 135 -17.71 -12.73 -7.14
CA VAL A 135 -16.76 -11.61 -7.13
C VAL A 135 -15.68 -11.84 -6.09
N ALA A 136 -14.44 -11.95 -6.52
CA ALA A 136 -13.29 -12.08 -5.64
C ALA A 136 -12.86 -10.70 -5.10
N TYR A 137 -12.54 -10.65 -3.82
CA TYR A 137 -11.99 -9.46 -3.14
C TYR A 137 -11.09 -9.87 -1.98
N ALA A 138 -10.31 -8.95 -1.44
CA ALA A 138 -9.48 -9.17 -0.26
C ALA A 138 -10.02 -8.31 0.90
N SER A 139 -10.53 -8.97 1.93
CA SER A 139 -11.16 -8.33 3.07
C SER A 139 -10.18 -7.41 3.83
N GLY A 140 -10.65 -6.25 4.26
CA GLY A 140 -9.86 -5.30 5.04
C GLY A 140 -8.86 -4.47 4.23
N THR A 141 -8.81 -4.60 2.91
CA THR A 141 -7.83 -3.96 2.02
C THR A 141 -8.47 -2.96 1.06
N ALA A 142 -7.65 -2.33 0.22
CA ALA A 142 -8.09 -1.46 -0.87
C ALA A 142 -9.04 -2.18 -1.86
N SER A 143 -8.86 -3.49 -2.05
CA SER A 143 -9.74 -4.32 -2.87
C SER A 143 -11.20 -4.27 -2.38
N GLU A 144 -11.43 -4.45 -1.08
CA GLU A 144 -12.76 -4.31 -0.50
C GLU A 144 -13.32 -2.89 -0.65
N THR A 145 -12.47 -1.89 -0.42
CA THR A 145 -12.85 -0.48 -0.49
C THR A 145 -13.31 -0.09 -1.89
N ILE A 146 -12.53 -0.42 -2.93
CA ILE A 146 -12.90 -0.09 -4.32
C ILE A 146 -14.13 -0.87 -4.77
N LEU A 147 -14.29 -2.14 -4.33
CA LEU A 147 -15.48 -2.95 -4.66
C LEU A 147 -16.75 -2.36 -4.06
N LYS A 148 -16.75 -2.02 -2.76
CA LYS A 148 -17.92 -1.39 -2.10
C LYS A 148 -18.30 -0.08 -2.77
N ARG A 149 -17.32 0.74 -3.14
CA ARG A 149 -17.52 2.01 -3.85
C ARG A 149 -18.11 1.78 -5.23
N ALA A 150 -17.57 0.82 -5.98
CA ALA A 150 -18.07 0.44 -7.30
C ALA A 150 -19.52 -0.07 -7.25
N LEU A 151 -19.84 -0.97 -6.33
CA LEU A 151 -21.19 -1.47 -6.12
C LEU A 151 -22.16 -0.36 -5.76
N SER A 152 -21.80 0.50 -4.80
CA SER A 152 -22.61 1.63 -4.37
C SER A 152 -22.94 2.59 -5.51
N SER A 153 -21.99 2.83 -6.43
CA SER A 153 -22.17 3.73 -7.58
C SER A 153 -23.27 3.28 -8.54
N VAL A 154 -23.64 2.00 -8.49
CA VAL A 154 -24.72 1.42 -9.33
C VAL A 154 -25.91 0.92 -8.50
N GLY A 155 -25.96 1.27 -7.23
CA GLY A 155 -27.07 0.92 -6.31
C GLY A 155 -27.05 -0.55 -5.82
N LEU A 156 -25.87 -1.19 -5.86
CA LEU A 156 -25.64 -2.52 -5.33
C LEU A 156 -24.85 -2.44 -4.01
N THR A 157 -24.90 -3.56 -3.26
CA THR A 157 -24.15 -3.77 -2.03
C THR A 157 -23.40 -5.11 -2.07
N MET A 158 -22.59 -5.41 -1.06
CA MET A 158 -21.94 -6.71 -0.93
C MET A 158 -22.93 -7.89 -0.83
N ASP A 159 -24.17 -7.64 -0.35
CA ASP A 159 -25.23 -8.65 -0.26
C ASP A 159 -25.85 -8.99 -1.64
N ASP A 160 -25.63 -8.18 -2.66
CA ASP A 160 -26.13 -8.40 -4.02
C ASP A 160 -25.17 -9.25 -4.87
N ILE A 161 -24.02 -9.66 -4.35
CA ILE A 161 -23.02 -10.48 -5.04
C ILE A 161 -22.71 -11.77 -4.28
N GLU A 162 -22.13 -12.75 -4.94
CA GLU A 162 -21.55 -13.92 -4.29
C GLU A 162 -20.07 -13.62 -4.01
N ALA A 163 -19.77 -13.07 -2.82
CA ALA A 163 -18.46 -12.55 -2.46
C ALA A 163 -17.49 -13.67 -2.06
N TYR A 164 -16.30 -13.68 -2.65
CA TYR A 164 -15.22 -14.63 -2.37
C TYR A 164 -14.00 -13.87 -1.81
N ASP A 165 -13.75 -14.06 -0.52
CA ASP A 165 -12.58 -13.48 0.14
C ASP A 165 -11.34 -14.31 -0.16
N MET A 166 -10.32 -13.66 -0.76
CA MET A 166 -9.02 -14.28 -1.06
C MET A 166 -7.94 -13.22 -1.22
N GLU A 167 -6.68 -13.63 -1.07
CA GLU A 167 -5.53 -12.77 -1.37
C GLU A 167 -5.54 -12.35 -2.86
N VAL A 168 -5.15 -11.10 -3.14
CA VAL A 168 -5.18 -10.54 -4.50
C VAL A 168 -4.31 -11.34 -5.47
N SER A 169 -3.17 -11.86 -5.02
CA SER A 169 -2.32 -12.74 -5.83
C SER A 169 -3.02 -14.01 -6.32
N ASN A 170 -3.96 -14.54 -5.54
CA ASN A 170 -4.76 -15.72 -5.89
C ASN A 170 -5.87 -15.40 -6.90
N MET A 171 -6.27 -14.15 -7.03
CA MET A 171 -7.30 -13.71 -7.99
C MET A 171 -6.86 -13.92 -9.43
N VAL A 172 -5.54 -13.89 -9.72
CA VAL A 172 -5.01 -14.16 -11.05
C VAL A 172 -5.46 -15.55 -11.52
N SER A 173 -5.19 -16.59 -10.74
CA SER A 173 -5.58 -17.95 -11.09
C SER A 173 -7.10 -18.15 -11.07
N ALA A 174 -7.82 -17.48 -10.16
CA ALA A 174 -9.27 -17.56 -10.06
C ALA A 174 -9.97 -16.95 -11.29
N MET A 175 -9.49 -15.82 -11.80
CA MET A 175 -10.00 -15.17 -13.01
C MET A 175 -9.63 -15.96 -14.26
N VAL A 176 -8.37 -16.38 -14.39
CA VAL A 176 -7.88 -17.16 -15.56
C VAL A 176 -8.60 -18.50 -15.68
N SER A 177 -8.88 -19.17 -14.58
CA SER A 177 -9.66 -20.43 -14.59
C SER A 177 -11.17 -20.23 -14.75
N GLY A 178 -11.68 -19.00 -14.63
CA GLY A 178 -13.10 -18.72 -14.66
C GLY A 178 -13.85 -19.24 -13.43
N SER A 179 -13.17 -19.47 -12.30
CA SER A 179 -13.82 -19.89 -11.05
C SER A 179 -14.56 -18.74 -10.36
N VAL A 180 -14.23 -17.50 -10.69
CA VAL A 180 -14.97 -16.29 -10.36
C VAL A 180 -15.32 -15.52 -11.64
N ASP A 181 -16.35 -14.67 -11.56
CA ASP A 181 -16.86 -13.91 -12.72
C ASP A 181 -16.23 -12.49 -12.80
N ALA A 182 -15.75 -11.99 -11.66
CA ALA A 182 -15.18 -10.67 -11.51
C ALA A 182 -14.24 -10.63 -10.30
N CYS A 183 -13.43 -9.59 -10.20
CA CYS A 183 -12.62 -9.32 -9.03
C CYS A 183 -12.40 -7.82 -8.81
N ALA A 184 -12.06 -7.48 -7.57
CA ALA A 184 -11.46 -6.22 -7.20
C ALA A 184 -9.98 -6.47 -6.83
N ALA A 185 -9.06 -5.90 -7.58
CA ALA A 185 -7.64 -6.19 -7.47
C ALA A 185 -6.79 -4.93 -7.62
N TRP A 186 -5.53 -5.03 -7.22
CA TRP A 186 -4.54 -3.99 -7.45
C TRP A 186 -3.34 -4.51 -8.26
N SER A 187 -2.56 -3.56 -8.77
CA SER A 187 -1.34 -3.81 -9.53
C SER A 187 -0.23 -4.43 -8.63
N PRO A 188 0.56 -5.42 -9.10
CA PRO A 188 0.61 -5.92 -10.49
C PRO A 188 -0.39 -7.04 -10.83
N SER A 189 -1.14 -7.60 -9.85
CA SER A 189 -2.07 -8.72 -10.12
C SER A 189 -3.15 -8.35 -11.13
N SER A 190 -3.71 -7.14 -11.05
CA SER A 190 -4.69 -6.64 -12.02
C SER A 190 -4.12 -6.59 -13.44
N SER A 191 -2.89 -6.10 -13.61
CA SER A 191 -2.20 -6.06 -14.91
C SER A 191 -1.92 -7.46 -15.45
N THR A 192 -1.56 -8.40 -14.58
CA THR A 192 -1.36 -9.79 -14.95
C THR A 192 -2.65 -10.43 -15.45
N ILE A 193 -3.79 -10.22 -14.77
CA ILE A 193 -5.11 -10.71 -15.20
C ILE A 193 -5.45 -10.20 -16.61
N VAL A 194 -5.26 -8.88 -16.83
CA VAL A 194 -5.51 -8.28 -18.15
C VAL A 194 -4.58 -8.85 -19.22
N SER A 195 -3.30 -9.06 -18.90
CA SER A 195 -2.34 -9.65 -19.84
C SER A 195 -2.69 -11.08 -20.22
N GLU A 196 -3.14 -11.90 -19.25
CA GLU A 196 -3.49 -13.32 -19.48
C GLU A 196 -4.82 -13.49 -20.23
N LEU A 197 -5.80 -12.64 -19.98
CA LEU A 197 -7.16 -12.80 -20.49
C LEU A 197 -7.49 -11.85 -21.65
N GLY A 198 -6.64 -10.87 -21.92
CA GLY A 198 -6.82 -9.91 -23.00
C GLY A 198 -8.19 -9.23 -22.96
N ASP A 199 -8.88 -9.21 -24.10
CA ASP A 199 -10.18 -8.53 -24.24
C ASP A 199 -11.31 -9.14 -23.41
N ASP A 200 -11.14 -10.31 -22.80
CA ASP A 200 -12.13 -10.93 -21.93
C ASP A 200 -12.17 -10.26 -20.55
N ALA A 201 -11.02 -9.82 -20.03
CA ALA A 201 -10.94 -9.05 -18.78
C ALA A 201 -11.23 -7.56 -19.06
N GLN A 202 -12.33 -7.05 -18.55
CA GLN A 202 -12.73 -5.65 -18.70
C GLN A 202 -12.68 -4.92 -17.38
N ILE A 203 -11.86 -3.85 -17.29
CA ILE A 203 -11.84 -2.94 -16.15
C ILE A 203 -13.02 -1.96 -16.27
N PHE A 204 -13.81 -1.85 -15.19
CA PHE A 204 -14.98 -0.98 -15.13
C PHE A 204 -14.71 0.33 -14.41
N CYS A 205 -13.85 0.31 -13.40
CA CYS A 205 -13.45 1.50 -12.64
C CYS A 205 -12.07 1.32 -12.00
N THR A 206 -11.46 2.44 -11.69
CA THR A 206 -10.21 2.57 -10.91
C THR A 206 -10.40 3.62 -9.82
N ASN A 207 -9.38 3.87 -8.99
CA ASN A 207 -9.43 4.93 -7.97
C ASN A 207 -9.78 6.30 -8.59
N THR A 208 -9.20 6.63 -9.75
CA THR A 208 -9.47 7.93 -10.44
C THR A 208 -10.91 8.09 -10.91
N THR A 209 -11.65 6.99 -11.10
CA THR A 209 -13.08 7.06 -11.39
C THR A 209 -13.87 7.79 -10.30
N PHE A 210 -13.37 7.74 -9.07
CA PHE A 210 -14.01 8.30 -7.88
C PHE A 210 -13.23 9.47 -7.27
N ALA A 211 -12.26 10.05 -7.99
CA ALA A 211 -11.35 11.06 -7.46
C ALA A 211 -12.04 12.34 -6.94
N ASP A 212 -13.24 12.66 -7.45
CA ASP A 212 -14.01 13.81 -6.98
C ASP A 212 -14.70 13.56 -5.62
N GLU A 213 -14.82 12.29 -5.20
CA GLU A 213 -15.59 11.87 -4.02
C GLU A 213 -14.73 11.13 -2.97
N ALA A 214 -13.53 10.74 -3.33
CA ALA A 214 -12.68 9.90 -2.52
C ALA A 214 -11.21 10.33 -2.53
N ALA A 215 -10.52 10.09 -1.42
CA ALA A 215 -9.07 10.20 -1.31
C ALA A 215 -8.51 8.84 -0.88
N ASP A 216 -7.72 8.22 -1.73
CA ASP A 216 -7.08 6.94 -1.45
C ASP A 216 -5.64 7.20 -0.97
N CYS A 217 -5.51 7.71 0.27
CA CYS A 217 -4.22 8.00 0.89
C CYS A 217 -3.45 6.72 1.14
N GLU A 218 -2.17 6.74 0.81
CA GLU A 218 -1.21 5.69 1.10
C GLU A 218 -0.04 6.25 1.90
N GLY A 219 0.60 5.43 2.72
CA GLY A 219 1.66 5.96 3.56
C GLY A 219 2.28 4.96 4.53
N TRP A 220 3.14 5.53 5.35
CA TRP A 220 4.00 4.83 6.29
C TRP A 220 3.42 4.88 7.70
N VAL A 221 3.40 3.73 8.36
CA VAL A 221 2.78 3.56 9.68
C VAL A 221 3.74 2.89 10.66
N CYS A 222 3.48 3.15 11.93
CA CYS A 222 4.12 2.48 13.05
C CYS A 222 3.08 2.19 14.15
N MET A 223 3.46 1.41 15.16
CA MET A 223 2.62 1.22 16.32
C MET A 223 2.59 2.50 17.17
N PRO A 224 1.44 2.86 17.78
CA PRO A 224 1.35 4.03 18.64
C PRO A 224 2.41 4.07 19.75
N GLY A 225 2.69 2.93 20.38
CA GLY A 225 3.73 2.83 21.43
C GLY A 225 5.17 2.94 20.90
N TYR A 226 5.40 2.72 19.60
CA TYR A 226 6.72 2.89 18.99
C TYR A 226 7.13 4.35 18.93
N VAL A 227 6.18 5.25 18.69
CA VAL A 227 6.40 6.70 18.56
C VAL A 227 7.04 7.28 19.83
N GLU A 228 6.55 6.89 21.01
CA GLU A 228 7.00 7.45 22.28
C GLU A 228 8.51 7.21 22.54
N ALA A 229 9.02 6.06 22.12
CA ALA A 229 10.42 5.68 22.33
C ALA A 229 11.34 5.97 21.14
N ASN A 230 10.80 6.16 19.94
CA ASN A 230 11.55 6.15 18.67
C ASN A 230 11.18 7.30 17.72
N SER A 231 10.67 8.42 18.25
CA SER A 231 10.29 9.58 17.40
C SER A 231 11.45 10.11 16.55
N ASP A 232 12.69 10.06 17.07
CA ASP A 232 13.88 10.44 16.33
C ASP A 232 14.16 9.53 15.14
N ILE A 233 13.92 8.21 15.27
CA ILE A 233 14.03 7.24 14.18
C ILE A 233 13.00 7.55 13.10
N LEU A 234 11.74 7.83 13.49
CA LEU A 234 10.67 8.19 12.54
C LEU A 234 11.01 9.49 11.78
N VAL A 235 11.54 10.49 12.45
CA VAL A 235 11.98 11.75 11.82
C VAL A 235 13.09 11.48 10.81
N ARG A 236 14.13 10.72 11.20
CA ARG A 236 15.25 10.36 10.31
C ARG A 236 14.79 9.51 9.11
N PHE A 237 13.88 8.57 9.35
CA PHE A 237 13.27 7.75 8.31
C PHE A 237 12.49 8.64 7.33
N THR A 238 11.68 9.58 7.82
CA THR A 238 10.91 10.51 7.00
C THR A 238 11.81 11.45 6.19
N LYS A 239 12.96 11.91 6.74
CA LYS A 239 13.95 12.68 5.99
C LYS A 239 14.46 11.92 4.77
N ALA A 240 14.82 10.66 4.96
CA ALA A 240 15.26 9.80 3.85
C ALA A 240 14.16 9.58 2.80
N LEU A 241 12.90 9.46 3.24
CA LEU A 241 11.76 9.39 2.33
C LEU A 241 11.57 10.69 1.55
N TYR A 242 11.74 11.86 2.16
CA TYR A 242 11.63 13.14 1.47
C TYR A 242 12.65 13.29 0.34
N GLU A 243 13.89 12.88 0.55
CA GLU A 243 14.90 12.86 -0.50
C GLU A 243 14.54 11.87 -1.62
N ALA A 244 13.98 10.71 -1.24
CA ALA A 244 13.47 9.73 -2.20
C ALA A 244 12.25 10.24 -2.99
N MET A 245 11.34 10.98 -2.35
CA MET A 245 10.21 11.64 -3.01
C MET A 245 10.68 12.67 -4.02
N ASP A 246 11.66 13.51 -3.64
CA ASP A 246 12.23 14.54 -4.52
C ASP A 246 12.88 13.94 -5.77
N TYR A 247 13.48 12.76 -5.63
CA TYR A 247 14.06 12.02 -6.74
C TYR A 247 13.01 11.24 -7.54
N GLY A 248 12.24 10.41 -6.86
CA GLY A 248 11.35 9.40 -7.45
C GLY A 248 10.07 9.97 -8.06
N SER A 249 9.64 11.18 -7.68
CA SER A 249 8.47 11.84 -8.28
C SER A 249 8.74 12.43 -9.66
N GLN A 250 10.01 12.53 -10.07
CA GLN A 250 10.38 13.06 -11.39
C GLN A 250 10.26 11.97 -12.46
N GLU A 251 9.46 12.22 -13.50
CA GLU A 251 9.27 11.28 -14.63
C GLU A 251 10.59 10.80 -15.24
N ALA A 252 11.59 11.69 -15.31
CA ALA A 252 12.92 11.36 -15.84
C ALA A 252 13.61 10.23 -15.06
N ASN A 253 13.23 9.99 -13.82
CA ASN A 253 13.81 8.99 -12.93
C ASN A 253 12.99 7.70 -12.82
N TYR A 254 11.77 7.64 -13.40
CA TYR A 254 10.89 6.46 -13.29
C TYR A 254 11.55 5.17 -13.77
N ASP A 255 12.30 5.23 -14.85
CA ASP A 255 13.02 4.06 -15.38
C ASP A 255 14.07 3.51 -14.38
N GLU A 256 14.79 4.40 -13.69
CA GLU A 256 15.76 4.00 -12.67
C GLU A 256 15.07 3.46 -11.41
N VAL A 257 14.05 4.15 -10.91
CA VAL A 257 13.25 3.70 -9.76
C VAL A 257 12.58 2.36 -10.03
N ALA A 258 12.03 2.17 -11.24
CA ALA A 258 11.49 0.87 -11.66
C ALA A 258 12.53 -0.24 -11.63
N GLY A 259 13.80 0.07 -11.93
CA GLY A 259 14.92 -0.86 -11.78
C GLY A 259 15.14 -1.28 -10.32
N TYR A 260 15.11 -0.35 -9.39
CA TYR A 260 15.23 -0.64 -7.96
C TYR A 260 14.07 -1.50 -7.43
N VAL A 261 12.86 -1.16 -7.82
CA VAL A 261 11.64 -1.93 -7.47
C VAL A 261 11.71 -3.35 -8.04
N ALA A 262 12.10 -3.47 -9.32
CA ALA A 262 12.20 -4.76 -9.99
C ALA A 262 13.23 -5.70 -9.33
N GLU A 263 14.34 -5.16 -8.86
CA GLU A 263 15.36 -5.93 -8.13
C GLU A 263 14.81 -6.48 -6.81
N ILE A 264 14.10 -5.66 -6.03
CA ILE A 264 13.51 -6.08 -4.75
C ILE A 264 12.38 -7.09 -4.97
N CYS A 265 11.53 -6.87 -5.98
CA CYS A 265 10.40 -7.75 -6.29
C CYS A 265 10.79 -9.01 -7.09
N GLU A 266 12.04 -9.13 -7.49
CA GLU A 266 12.52 -10.22 -8.37
C GLU A 266 11.67 -10.35 -9.67
N THR A 267 11.34 -9.21 -10.28
CA THR A 267 10.51 -9.11 -11.48
C THR A 267 11.22 -8.37 -12.61
N ASP A 268 10.63 -8.36 -13.80
CA ASP A 268 11.15 -7.59 -14.92
C ASP A 268 10.96 -6.08 -14.70
N LYS A 269 11.99 -5.29 -15.03
CA LYS A 269 11.94 -3.82 -14.95
C LYS A 269 10.78 -3.23 -15.76
N ALA A 270 10.45 -3.81 -16.92
CA ALA A 270 9.33 -3.37 -17.72
C ALA A 270 7.99 -3.50 -16.98
N ALA A 271 7.79 -4.60 -16.23
CA ALA A 271 6.61 -4.81 -15.40
C ALA A 271 6.52 -3.81 -14.23
N ALA A 272 7.67 -3.47 -13.62
CA ALA A 272 7.70 -2.42 -12.60
C ALA A 272 7.43 -1.03 -13.20
N LEU A 273 7.95 -0.73 -14.39
CA LEU A 273 7.76 0.54 -15.08
C LEU A 273 6.27 0.77 -15.47
N GLU A 274 5.53 -0.27 -15.82
CA GLU A 274 4.09 -0.18 -16.09
C GLU A 274 3.30 0.31 -14.85
N GLN A 275 3.80 0.08 -13.65
CA GLN A 275 3.15 0.49 -12.39
C GLN A 275 3.37 1.97 -12.04
N THR A 276 4.12 2.74 -12.84
CA THR A 276 4.30 4.19 -12.59
C THR A 276 3.02 5.01 -12.74
N GLY A 277 1.96 4.44 -13.29
CA GLY A 277 0.61 5.01 -13.32
C GLY A 277 -0.23 4.75 -12.07
N ASP A 278 0.28 3.97 -11.11
CA ASP A 278 -0.47 3.48 -9.95
C ASP A 278 -0.57 4.50 -8.81
N GLY A 279 0.00 5.68 -8.94
CA GLY A 279 -0.07 6.70 -7.91
C GLY A 279 0.21 8.11 -8.44
N ALA A 280 -0.20 9.09 -7.65
CA ALA A 280 0.12 10.50 -7.86
C ALA A 280 1.39 10.83 -7.04
N TRP A 281 2.55 10.53 -7.61
CA TRP A 281 3.84 10.74 -6.98
C TRP A 281 4.11 12.23 -6.79
N LEU A 282 4.50 12.64 -5.57
CA LEU A 282 4.77 14.03 -5.26
C LEU A 282 6.15 14.20 -4.61
N ASP A 283 6.74 15.38 -4.76
CA ASP A 283 7.97 15.76 -4.06
C ASP A 283 7.69 16.21 -2.62
N SER A 284 8.72 16.24 -1.80
CA SER A 284 8.63 16.66 -0.39
C SER A 284 8.10 18.08 -0.24
N LYS A 285 8.51 18.99 -1.12
CA LYS A 285 8.06 20.38 -1.13
C LYS A 285 6.54 20.48 -1.35
N THR A 286 5.97 19.67 -2.21
CA THR A 286 4.52 19.61 -2.43
C THR A 286 3.82 19.05 -1.20
N LEU A 287 4.36 17.99 -0.59
CA LEU A 287 3.83 17.43 0.65
C LEU A 287 3.81 18.46 1.78
N LEU A 288 4.93 19.16 2.00
CA LEU A 288 5.04 20.19 3.03
C LEU A 288 4.06 21.35 2.80
N LYS A 289 3.83 21.74 1.55
CA LYS A 289 2.80 22.71 1.19
C LYS A 289 1.39 22.19 1.53
N TYR A 290 1.11 20.90 1.32
CA TYR A 290 -0.17 20.30 1.68
C TYR A 290 -0.36 20.21 3.20
N LEU A 291 0.71 20.02 3.96
CA LEU A 291 0.70 20.13 5.42
C LEU A 291 0.34 21.56 5.85
N GLU A 292 1.06 22.56 5.36
CA GLU A 292 0.91 23.95 5.74
C GLU A 292 -0.49 24.50 5.42
N ASN A 293 -1.04 24.18 4.26
CA ASN A 293 -2.32 24.75 3.79
C ASN A 293 -3.56 23.90 4.16
N GLY A 294 -3.38 22.77 4.87
CA GLY A 294 -4.45 21.89 5.30
C GLY A 294 -4.97 20.90 4.24
N THR A 295 -4.39 20.87 3.05
CA THR A 295 -4.79 19.93 1.99
C THR A 295 -4.60 18.47 2.42
N LEU A 296 -3.47 18.15 3.08
CA LEU A 296 -3.20 16.79 3.53
C LEU A 296 -4.20 16.34 4.58
N LYS A 297 -4.51 17.19 5.56
CA LYS A 297 -5.53 16.91 6.56
C LYS A 297 -6.89 16.65 5.90
N HIS A 298 -7.24 17.46 4.90
CA HIS A 298 -8.49 17.29 4.15
C HIS A 298 -8.55 15.94 3.42
N TYR A 299 -7.46 15.45 2.85
CA TYR A 299 -7.43 14.12 2.24
C TYR A 299 -7.77 13.01 3.24
N TYR A 300 -7.22 13.06 4.45
CA TYR A 300 -7.54 12.09 5.50
C TYR A 300 -8.98 12.24 6.03
N GLU A 301 -9.52 13.46 6.11
CA GLU A 301 -10.94 13.69 6.44
C GLU A 301 -11.87 13.06 5.40
N VAL A 302 -11.58 13.24 4.10
CA VAL A 302 -12.33 12.62 3.00
C VAL A 302 -12.23 11.10 3.07
N GLN A 303 -11.01 10.56 3.26
CA GLN A 303 -10.81 9.11 3.37
C GLN A 303 -11.59 8.52 4.55
N GLN A 304 -11.52 9.15 5.72
CA GLN A 304 -12.29 8.73 6.89
C GLN A 304 -13.80 8.78 6.63
N LYS A 305 -14.30 9.86 6.00
CA LYS A 305 -15.70 9.95 5.61
C LYS A 305 -16.10 8.82 4.67
N ASN A 306 -15.27 8.44 3.72
CA ASN A 306 -15.57 7.32 2.83
C ASN A 306 -15.72 5.99 3.60
N PHE A 307 -14.91 5.72 4.63
CA PHE A 307 -15.06 4.55 5.48
C PHE A 307 -16.34 4.58 6.32
N ILE A 308 -16.73 5.76 6.82
CA ILE A 308 -17.99 5.93 7.55
C ILE A 308 -19.19 5.68 6.63
N ASP A 309 -19.19 6.27 5.44
CA ASP A 309 -20.26 6.11 4.45
C ASP A 309 -20.38 4.64 3.97
N ALA A 310 -19.27 3.91 3.93
CA ALA A 310 -19.24 2.47 3.61
C ALA A 310 -19.61 1.56 4.78
N GLY A 311 -19.81 2.11 5.99
CA GLY A 311 -20.11 1.36 7.20
C GLY A 311 -18.92 0.61 7.82
N ASP A 312 -17.70 0.96 7.41
CA ASP A 312 -16.46 0.32 7.92
C ASP A 312 -16.00 0.95 9.24
N ILE A 313 -16.44 2.18 9.53
CA ILE A 313 -16.15 2.95 10.74
C ILE A 313 -17.44 3.56 11.26
N ASP A 314 -17.68 3.44 12.57
CA ASP A 314 -18.93 3.87 13.20
C ASP A 314 -19.00 5.37 13.46
N LYS A 315 -17.85 6.02 13.67
CA LYS A 315 -17.79 7.44 14.06
C LYS A 315 -16.52 8.12 13.60
N GLU A 316 -16.60 9.41 13.37
CA GLU A 316 -15.48 10.28 13.10
C GLU A 316 -14.59 10.46 14.33
N VAL A 317 -13.27 10.48 14.11
CA VAL A 317 -12.24 10.87 15.10
C VAL A 317 -11.37 11.97 14.52
N PRO A 318 -10.73 12.83 15.35
CA PRO A 318 -9.79 13.83 14.87
C PRO A 318 -8.66 13.17 14.05
N VAL A 319 -8.30 13.75 12.92
CA VAL A 319 -7.22 13.21 12.04
C VAL A 319 -5.90 13.18 12.82
N GLU A 320 -5.66 14.15 13.70
CA GLU A 320 -4.49 14.27 14.55
C GLU A 320 -4.33 13.12 15.55
N ASP A 321 -5.39 12.35 15.81
CA ASP A 321 -5.33 11.18 16.70
C ASP A 321 -4.61 10.00 16.06
N TYR A 322 -4.52 9.95 14.71
CA TYR A 322 -3.91 8.83 13.99
C TYR A 322 -2.88 9.24 12.92
N VAL A 323 -2.78 10.54 12.58
CA VAL A 323 -1.77 11.08 11.67
C VAL A 323 -0.81 11.98 12.43
N LEU A 324 0.46 11.62 12.42
CA LEU A 324 1.53 12.30 13.13
C LEU A 324 2.12 13.44 12.28
N PHE A 325 1.39 14.53 12.12
CA PHE A 325 1.82 15.67 11.31
C PHE A 325 3.13 16.30 11.81
N ASP A 326 3.36 16.28 13.12
CA ASP A 326 4.56 16.79 13.79
C ASP A 326 5.84 16.05 13.37
N ILE A 327 5.78 14.73 13.10
CA ILE A 327 6.90 13.96 12.57
C ILE A 327 7.26 14.45 11.16
N MET A 328 6.28 14.65 10.29
CA MET A 328 6.49 15.17 8.94
C MET A 328 7.03 16.60 8.94
N GLU A 329 6.55 17.46 9.85
CA GLU A 329 7.03 18.84 10.00
C GLU A 329 8.45 18.89 10.57
N GLU A 330 8.79 18.01 11.52
CA GLU A 330 10.14 17.95 12.10
C GLU A 330 11.17 17.42 11.09
N ALA A 331 10.77 16.54 10.18
CA ALA A 331 11.62 16.01 9.13
C ALA A 331 12.06 17.06 8.09
N ASP A 332 11.40 18.23 8.02
CA ASP A 332 11.79 19.35 7.14
C ASP A 332 12.87 20.24 7.76
N LYS A 333 13.15 20.12 9.05
CA LYS A 333 14.14 20.94 9.78
C LYS A 333 15.52 20.31 9.72
#